data_e184891bc703f5aeeb878c5fc77ad5ef
#
_entry.id   e184891bc703f5aeeb878c5fc77ad5ef
#
_cell.length_a   1.000
_cell.length_b   1.000
_cell.length_c   1.000
_cell.angle_alpha   90.00
_cell.angle_beta   90.00
_cell.angle_gamma   90.00
#
_symmetry.space_group_name_H-M   'P 1'
#
loop_
_entity.id
_entity.type
_entity.pdbx_description
1 polymer ?
#
loop_
_entity_poly.entity_id
_entity_poly.type
_entity_poly.pdbx_seq_one_letter_code
_entity_poly.pdbx_strand_id
1 'polypeptide(L)'
;MRLFYLVLILVFFSAAGVKAQSRLAAFPDNGSSASMRFYPNPASSYITFEDILKKYDKNYSIQVFNFLGKKVYEFSLGDQKNIVNVSDFFRGIYIFQLRDPNGKIVESGKFQVNK
;
A
#
# COMPACT_ATOMS: atom_id res chain seq x y z
N MET A 1 4.52 43.43 -31.74
CA MET A 1 4.98 42.06 -31.98
C MET A 1 5.62 41.40 -30.78
N ARG A 2 6.34 42.11 -29.94
CA ARG A 2 6.95 41.49 -28.74
C ARG A 2 5.91 41.02 -27.69
N LEU A 3 4.78 41.72 -27.61
CA LEU A 3 3.70 41.33 -26.71
C LEU A 3 3.01 40.01 -27.12
N PHE A 4 2.97 39.77 -28.41
CA PHE A 4 2.33 38.56 -28.97
C PHE A 4 3.12 37.30 -28.65
N TYR A 5 4.44 37.37 -28.66
CA TYR A 5 5.30 36.24 -28.27
C TYR A 5 5.27 35.96 -26.77
N LEU A 6 5.14 37.00 -25.95
CA LEU A 6 5.00 36.85 -24.51
C LEU A 6 3.67 36.14 -24.13
N VAL A 7 2.58 36.50 -24.80
CA VAL A 7 1.28 35.86 -24.58
C VAL A 7 1.30 34.41 -25.08
N LEU A 8 1.99 34.15 -26.19
CA LEU A 8 2.11 32.79 -26.72
C LEU A 8 2.93 31.88 -25.81
N ILE A 9 3.99 32.40 -25.20
CA ILE A 9 4.81 31.68 -24.24
C ILE A 9 4.04 31.40 -22.95
N LEU A 10 3.21 32.34 -22.52
CA LEU A 10 2.40 32.17 -21.32
C LEU A 10 1.33 31.10 -21.50
N VAL A 11 0.75 31.01 -22.68
CA VAL A 11 -0.27 29.99 -23.01
C VAL A 11 0.38 28.61 -23.13
N PHE A 12 1.63 28.53 -23.61
CA PHE A 12 2.35 27.24 -23.67
C PHE A 12 2.76 26.71 -22.30
N PHE A 13 2.99 27.61 -21.33
CA PHE A 13 3.39 27.20 -19.97
C PHE A 13 2.20 26.70 -19.13
N SER A 14 0.99 27.11 -19.47
CA SER A 14 -0.19 26.68 -18.71
C SER A 14 -0.72 25.28 -19.10
N ALA A 15 -0.25 24.72 -20.21
CA ALA A 15 -0.70 23.41 -20.69
C ALA A 15 0.10 22.22 -20.15
N ALA A 16 1.24 22.47 -19.50
CA ALA A 16 2.13 21.41 -19.06
C ALA A 16 1.93 20.94 -17.62
N GLY A 17 1.02 21.56 -16.88
CA GLY A 17 0.93 21.38 -15.43
C GLY A 17 -0.03 20.32 -14.91
N VAL A 18 -0.81 19.66 -15.75
CA VAL A 18 -1.97 18.91 -15.26
C VAL A 18 -1.75 17.40 -15.14
N LYS A 19 -0.63 16.88 -15.59
CA LYS A 19 -0.43 15.40 -15.56
C LYS A 19 0.26 14.87 -14.31
N ALA A 20 0.70 15.71 -13.40
CA ALA A 20 1.44 15.28 -12.22
C ALA A 20 0.54 14.81 -11.06
N GLN A 21 -0.74 15.14 -11.08
CA GLN A 21 -1.65 14.82 -9.98
C GLN A 21 -2.29 13.43 -10.08
N SER A 22 -2.28 12.80 -11.25
CA SER A 22 -2.88 11.49 -11.42
C SER A 22 -2.02 10.33 -10.88
N ARG A 23 -0.77 10.58 -10.53
CA ARG A 23 0.12 9.55 -9.96
C ARG A 23 -0.05 9.35 -8.46
N LEU A 24 -0.62 10.30 -7.75
CA LEU A 24 -0.92 10.18 -6.33
C LEU A 24 -2.20 9.37 -6.06
N ALA A 25 -3.00 9.11 -7.08
CA ALA A 25 -4.18 8.28 -6.99
C ALA A 25 -3.90 6.78 -7.15
N ALA A 26 -2.64 6.37 -7.22
CA ALA A 26 -2.25 4.98 -7.43
C ALA A 26 -2.23 4.13 -6.15
N PHE A 27 -2.57 4.69 -4.99
CA PHE A 27 -2.93 3.85 -3.87
C PHE A 27 -4.38 3.42 -4.08
N PRO A 28 -4.64 2.12 -4.22
CA PRO A 28 -6.03 1.67 -4.24
C PRO A 28 -6.66 2.08 -2.91
N ASP A 29 -7.48 3.10 -2.97
CA ASP A 29 -8.07 3.75 -1.81
C ASP A 29 -9.16 2.89 -1.17
N ASN A 30 -9.29 1.67 -1.57
CA ASN A 30 -10.39 0.89 -1.08
C ASN A 30 -9.92 -0.48 -0.63
N GLY A 31 -10.03 -0.69 0.64
CA GLY A 31 -10.16 -2.01 1.17
C GLY A 31 -11.26 -2.85 0.52
N SER A 32 -12.00 -2.30 -0.43
CA SER A 32 -13.02 -3.01 -1.20
C SER A 32 -12.45 -3.91 -2.28
N SER A 33 -11.21 -3.69 -2.73
CA SER A 33 -10.56 -4.59 -3.69
C SER A 33 -9.80 -5.73 -3.00
N ALA A 34 -9.54 -5.62 -1.71
CA ALA A 34 -8.92 -6.69 -0.96
C ALA A 34 -9.99 -7.74 -0.62
N SER A 35 -9.95 -8.86 -1.31
CA SER A 35 -10.74 -10.03 -0.93
C SER A 35 -10.21 -10.70 0.33
N MET A 36 -9.08 -10.27 0.83
CA MET A 36 -8.43 -10.77 2.02
C MET A 36 -8.89 -9.99 3.25
N ARG A 37 -9.42 -10.72 4.22
CA ARG A 37 -9.82 -10.14 5.49
C ARG A 37 -8.67 -10.11 6.47
N PHE A 38 -8.62 -9.08 7.25
CA PHE A 38 -7.64 -8.93 8.32
C PHE A 38 -8.27 -8.26 9.53
N TYR A 39 -7.83 -8.66 10.71
CA TYR A 39 -8.38 -8.14 11.99
C TYR A 39 -7.41 -8.40 13.14
N PRO A 40 -7.51 -7.66 14.25
CA PRO A 40 -8.33 -6.47 14.47
C PRO A 40 -7.75 -5.24 13.77
N ASN A 41 -8.60 -4.28 13.49
CA ASN A 41 -8.18 -2.98 12.96
C ASN A 41 -9.04 -1.89 13.63
N PRO A 42 -8.48 -1.07 14.53
CA PRO A 42 -7.06 -0.96 14.88
C PRO A 42 -6.50 -2.18 15.63
N ALA A 43 -5.22 -2.46 15.39
CA ALA A 43 -4.50 -3.52 16.06
C ALA A 43 -3.65 -2.97 17.21
N SER A 44 -3.48 -3.74 18.28
CA SER A 44 -2.61 -3.36 19.40
C SER A 44 -1.45 -4.32 19.60
N SER A 45 -1.69 -5.60 19.50
CA SER A 45 -0.68 -6.65 19.75
C SER A 45 -0.41 -7.50 18.53
N TYR A 46 -1.43 -7.82 17.77
CA TYR A 46 -1.30 -8.65 16.57
C TYR A 46 -2.36 -8.28 15.54
N ILE A 47 -2.12 -8.71 14.33
CA ILE A 47 -3.09 -8.66 13.24
C ILE A 47 -3.12 -10.03 12.56
N THR A 48 -4.30 -10.50 12.24
CA THR A 48 -4.54 -11.78 11.60
C THR A 48 -5.02 -11.56 10.17
N PHE A 49 -4.44 -12.29 9.22
CA PHE A 49 -4.92 -12.34 7.84
C PHE A 49 -5.69 -13.63 7.64
N GLU A 50 -7.00 -13.52 7.43
CA GLU A 50 -7.89 -14.67 7.36
C GLU A 50 -7.83 -15.35 5.99
N ASP A 51 -7.85 -16.69 6.02
CA ASP A 51 -8.00 -17.56 4.82
C ASP A 51 -6.97 -17.33 3.72
N ILE A 52 -5.83 -16.78 4.05
CA ILE A 52 -4.81 -16.41 3.08
C ILE A 52 -4.26 -17.62 2.31
N LEU A 53 -4.07 -18.75 2.99
CA LEU A 53 -3.53 -19.97 2.38
C LEU A 53 -4.55 -20.72 1.54
N LYS A 54 -5.83 -20.45 1.68
CA LYS A 54 -6.87 -21.06 0.86
C LYS A 54 -6.89 -20.47 -0.55
N LYS A 55 -6.43 -19.24 -0.69
CA LYS A 55 -6.53 -18.49 -1.93
C LYS A 55 -5.19 -18.34 -2.64
N TYR A 56 -4.10 -18.34 -1.89
CA TYR A 56 -2.75 -18.06 -2.40
C TYR A 56 -1.78 -19.16 -2.02
N ASP A 57 -0.81 -19.40 -2.90
CA ASP A 57 0.20 -20.42 -2.70
C ASP A 57 1.22 -20.05 -1.61
N LYS A 58 1.92 -21.04 -1.12
CA LYS A 58 2.94 -20.89 -0.06
C LYS A 58 4.10 -20.00 -0.44
N ASN A 59 4.37 -19.85 -1.74
CA ASN A 59 5.46 -19.02 -2.25
C ASN A 59 5.09 -17.54 -2.42
N TYR A 60 3.88 -17.18 -2.08
CA TYR A 60 3.48 -15.77 -1.95
C TYR A 60 4.01 -15.22 -0.63
N SER A 61 4.18 -13.92 -0.57
CA SER A 61 4.68 -13.23 0.62
C SER A 61 3.83 -12.03 0.98
N ILE A 62 3.79 -11.71 2.27
CA ILE A 62 3.22 -10.46 2.77
C ILE A 62 4.35 -9.55 3.22
N GLN A 63 4.33 -8.32 2.77
CA GLN A 63 5.23 -7.25 3.17
C GLN A 63 4.44 -6.15 3.86
N VAL A 64 4.92 -5.67 4.98
CA VAL A 64 4.31 -4.60 5.77
C VAL A 64 5.22 -3.40 5.77
N PHE A 65 4.66 -2.25 5.45
CA PHE A 65 5.36 -0.96 5.37
C PHE A 65 4.77 0.01 6.38
N ASN A 66 5.62 0.85 6.95
CA ASN A 66 5.16 1.95 7.79
C ASN A 66 4.69 3.13 6.93
N PHE A 67 4.23 4.17 7.59
CA PHE A 67 3.75 5.39 6.95
C PHE A 67 4.79 6.07 6.04
N LEU A 68 6.07 5.93 6.35
CA LEU A 68 7.16 6.49 5.54
C LEU A 68 7.53 5.62 4.34
N GLY A 69 6.86 4.48 4.17
CA GLY A 69 7.16 3.55 3.08
C GLY A 69 8.32 2.60 3.36
N LYS A 70 8.79 2.54 4.61
CA LYS A 70 9.83 1.61 5.00
C LYS A 70 9.22 0.24 5.32
N LYS A 71 9.79 -0.82 4.75
CA LYS A 71 9.39 -2.18 5.08
C LYS A 71 9.80 -2.51 6.53
N VAL A 72 8.83 -2.90 7.34
CA VAL A 72 9.03 -3.20 8.76
C VAL A 72 8.82 -4.68 9.09
N TYR A 73 8.18 -5.43 8.20
CA TYR A 73 7.94 -6.85 8.38
C TYR A 73 7.72 -7.52 7.04
N GLU A 74 8.12 -8.79 6.94
CA GLU A 74 7.91 -9.63 5.76
C GLU A 74 7.85 -11.09 6.17
N PHE A 75 6.95 -11.85 5.57
CA PHE A 75 6.91 -13.30 5.75
C PHE A 75 6.35 -13.98 4.50
N SER A 76 6.81 -15.21 4.26
CA SER A 76 6.24 -16.08 3.24
C SER A 76 5.06 -16.85 3.80
N LEU A 77 4.04 -17.08 3.01
CA LEU A 77 2.82 -17.74 3.47
C LEU A 77 3.07 -19.19 3.95
N GLY A 78 4.12 -19.82 3.43
CA GLY A 78 4.49 -21.19 3.82
C GLY A 78 5.21 -21.29 5.16
N ASP A 79 5.79 -20.19 5.64
CA ASP A 79 6.67 -20.20 6.81
C ASP A 79 5.96 -19.85 8.10
N GLN A 80 4.78 -19.28 8.02
CA GLN A 80 4.14 -18.67 9.17
C GLN A 80 2.65 -18.95 9.23
N LYS A 81 2.15 -18.93 10.44
CA LYS A 81 0.75 -18.67 10.68
C LYS A 81 0.43 -17.26 10.17
N ASN A 82 -0.80 -17.08 9.75
CA ASN A 82 -1.33 -15.84 9.20
C ASN A 82 -1.45 -14.69 10.22
N ILE A 83 -0.58 -14.65 11.22
CA ILE A 83 -0.60 -13.67 12.32
C ILE A 83 0.70 -12.90 12.33
N VAL A 84 0.61 -11.58 12.37
CA VAL A 84 1.74 -10.67 12.51
C VAL A 84 1.70 -10.04 13.90
N ASN A 85 2.81 -10.16 14.64
CA ASN A 85 2.96 -9.49 15.91
C ASN A 85 3.32 -8.03 15.67
N VAL A 86 2.47 -7.12 16.13
CA VAL A 86 2.66 -5.68 16.00
C VAL A 86 2.98 -5.00 17.33
N SER A 87 3.31 -5.77 18.35
CA SER A 87 3.59 -5.24 19.70
C SER A 87 4.72 -4.22 19.70
N ASP A 88 5.71 -4.40 18.83
CA ASP A 88 6.86 -3.51 18.72
C ASP A 88 6.65 -2.39 17.70
N PHE A 89 5.52 -2.36 17.03
CA PHE A 89 5.22 -1.33 16.06
C PHE A 89 4.81 -0.04 16.76
N PHE A 90 5.27 1.08 16.24
CA PHE A 90 4.79 2.38 16.69
C PHE A 90 3.33 2.58 16.28
N ARG A 91 2.63 3.37 17.07
CA ARG A 91 1.28 3.81 16.71
C ARG A 91 1.28 4.51 15.35
N GLY A 92 0.35 4.15 14.49
CA GLY A 92 0.22 4.78 13.18
C GLY A 92 -0.45 3.90 12.15
N ILE A 93 -0.37 4.34 10.91
CA ILE A 93 -0.92 3.66 9.76
C ILE A 93 0.17 2.81 9.11
N TYR A 94 -0.20 1.59 8.74
CA TYR A 94 0.67 0.64 8.05
C TYR A 94 -0.02 0.14 6.80
N ILE A 95 0.80 -0.23 5.82
CA ILE A 95 0.34 -0.76 4.53
C ILE A 95 0.89 -2.16 4.40
N PHE A 96 0.04 -3.13 4.04
CA PHE A 96 0.50 -4.45 3.68
C PHE A 96 0.34 -4.67 2.17
N GLN A 97 1.23 -5.49 1.62
CA GLN A 97 1.19 -5.91 0.23
C GLN A 97 1.37 -7.42 0.17
N LEU A 98 0.46 -8.09 -0.51
CA LEU A 98 0.62 -9.49 -0.87
C LEU A 98 1.28 -9.56 -2.24
N ARG A 99 2.40 -10.24 -2.32
CA ARG A 99 3.19 -10.36 -3.55
C ARG A 99 3.30 -11.80 -3.99
N ASP A 100 3.25 -12.02 -5.30
CA ASP A 100 3.50 -13.32 -5.91
C ASP A 100 5.00 -13.63 -5.93
N PRO A 101 5.41 -14.84 -6.37
CA PRO A 101 6.83 -15.19 -6.46
C PRO A 101 7.67 -14.30 -7.36
N ASN A 102 7.05 -13.61 -8.30
CA ASN A 102 7.72 -12.68 -9.20
C ASN A 102 7.83 -11.26 -8.64
N GLY A 103 7.31 -11.05 -7.43
CA GLY A 103 7.32 -9.74 -6.79
C GLY A 103 6.17 -8.83 -7.18
N LYS A 104 5.22 -9.32 -7.97
CA LYS A 104 4.04 -8.54 -8.36
C LYS A 104 3.08 -8.42 -7.18
N ILE A 105 2.59 -7.20 -6.94
CA ILE A 105 1.57 -6.94 -5.93
C ILE A 105 0.23 -7.46 -6.42
N VAL A 106 -0.34 -8.43 -5.72
CA VAL A 106 -1.63 -9.02 -6.07
C VAL A 106 -2.77 -8.52 -5.19
N GLU A 107 -2.47 -8.11 -3.97
CA GLU A 107 -3.39 -7.42 -3.07
C GLU A 107 -2.64 -6.45 -2.19
N SER A 108 -3.34 -5.41 -1.74
CA SER A 108 -2.81 -4.46 -0.76
C SER A 108 -3.93 -3.93 0.11
N GLY A 109 -3.57 -3.44 1.27
CA GLY A 109 -4.50 -2.82 2.19
C GLY A 109 -3.77 -2.01 3.24
N LYS A 110 -4.53 -1.36 4.10
CA LYS A 110 -3.97 -0.58 5.19
C LYS A 110 -4.64 -0.94 6.51
N PHE A 111 -3.89 -0.86 7.57
CA PHE A 111 -4.39 -1.06 8.92
C PHE A 111 -3.76 -0.04 9.87
N GLN A 112 -4.40 0.14 11.00
CA GLN A 112 -3.93 1.06 12.04
C GLN A 112 -3.44 0.27 13.25
N VAL A 113 -2.31 0.69 13.79
CA VAL A 113 -1.82 0.24 15.11
C VAL A 113 -2.13 1.32 16.12
N ASN A 114 -2.84 0.95 17.17
CA ASN A 114 -3.28 1.86 18.22
C ASN A 114 -2.89 1.28 19.57
N LYS A 115 -2.03 1.99 20.27
CA LYS A 115 -1.56 1.59 21.59
C LYS A 115 -1.85 2.65 22.62
#